data_a4d3b2c8d8aaab6ba77d26d2b68c03ea
#
_entry.id   a4d3b2c8d8aaab6ba77d26d2b68c03ea
#
_cell.length_a   1.000
_cell.length_b   1.000
_cell.length_c   1.000
_cell.angle_alpha   90.00
_cell.angle_beta   90.00
_cell.angle_gamma   90.00
#
_symmetry.space_group_name_H-M   'P 1'
#
loop_
_entity.id
_entity.type
_entity.pdbx_description
1 polymer ?
#
loop_
_entity_poly.entity_id
_entity_poly.type
_entity_poly.pdbx_seq_one_letter_code
_entity_poly.pdbx_strand_id
1 'polypeptide(L)'
;MKKLYIILLKFYTIRCKDYISNNTPAFQALVNGSNEWIAENYTVSIQNNQLSISGANQTGVISILVDSPQVDQYNLYSWTDNFAVFQDTLQYSTQNDGVGSVAYLSDGFFQIQEIDNLNNTISGNFHFDAYNGTGEYTVNVSEGIFYKIPINSEDQD
;
A
#
# COMPACT_ATOMS: atom_id res chain seq x y z
N MET A 1 -52.63 -24.29 41.22
CA MET A 1 -51.81 -24.67 40.10
C MET A 1 -51.30 -23.43 39.41
N LYS A 2 -50.02 -23.08 39.62
CA LYS A 2 -49.38 -21.90 38.99
C LYS A 2 -48.73 -22.33 37.68
N LYS A 3 -49.22 -21.80 36.55
CA LYS A 3 -48.62 -22.04 35.23
C LYS A 3 -47.38 -21.17 35.09
N LEU A 4 -46.22 -21.84 34.98
CA LEU A 4 -44.93 -21.23 34.73
C LEU A 4 -44.83 -20.97 33.22
N TYR A 5 -44.84 -19.71 32.80
CA TYR A 5 -44.55 -19.33 31.41
C TYR A 5 -43.03 -19.20 31.21
N ILE A 6 -42.46 -20.15 30.49
CA ILE A 6 -41.06 -20.06 30.04
C ILE A 6 -41.00 -19.18 28.80
N ILE A 7 -40.50 -17.95 28.98
CA ILE A 7 -40.24 -17.04 27.88
C ILE A 7 -38.89 -17.47 27.26
N LEU A 8 -38.97 -18.11 26.10
CA LEU A 8 -37.78 -18.49 25.30
C LEU A 8 -37.27 -17.25 24.58
N LEU A 9 -36.28 -16.56 25.16
CA LEU A 9 -35.58 -15.47 24.47
C LEU A 9 -34.71 -16.05 23.36
N LYS A 10 -35.19 -15.96 22.12
CA LYS A 10 -34.34 -16.24 20.94
C LYS A 10 -33.34 -15.09 20.79
N PHE A 11 -32.11 -15.32 21.18
CA PHE A 11 -30.98 -14.47 20.79
C PHE A 11 -30.77 -14.60 19.28
N TYR A 12 -31.23 -13.62 18.53
CA TYR A 12 -30.78 -13.44 17.15
C TYR A 12 -29.37 -12.90 17.20
N THR A 13 -28.39 -13.76 17.02
CA THR A 13 -27.04 -13.31 16.70
C THR A 13 -27.08 -12.73 15.27
N ILE A 14 -27.10 -11.41 15.20
CA ILE A 14 -26.84 -10.70 13.95
C ILE A 14 -25.37 -10.98 13.63
N ARG A 15 -25.12 -11.98 12.80
CA ARG A 15 -23.83 -12.11 12.14
C ARG A 15 -23.77 -10.99 11.10
N CYS A 16 -23.05 -9.92 11.43
CA CYS A 16 -22.53 -9.03 10.42
C CYS A 16 -21.64 -9.88 9.51
N LYS A 17 -22.17 -10.34 8.40
CA LYS A 17 -21.35 -10.82 7.30
C LYS A 17 -20.83 -9.56 6.62
N ASP A 18 -19.61 -9.20 6.95
CA ASP A 18 -18.83 -8.33 6.10
C ASP A 18 -18.67 -9.05 4.76
N TYR A 19 -19.57 -8.75 3.83
CA TYR A 19 -19.36 -9.03 2.44
C TYR A 19 -18.33 -8.03 1.92
N ILE A 20 -17.07 -8.25 2.27
CA ILE A 20 -16.00 -7.78 1.42
C ILE A 20 -16.23 -8.55 0.11
N SER A 21 -16.56 -7.84 -0.94
CA SER A 21 -16.64 -8.43 -2.28
C SER A 21 -15.22 -8.86 -2.67
N ASN A 22 -14.96 -10.13 -2.49
CA ASN A 22 -13.63 -10.73 -2.37
C ASN A 22 -12.88 -10.84 -3.68
N ASN A 23 -12.89 -9.86 -4.59
CA ASN A 23 -12.05 -9.97 -5.79
C ASN A 23 -11.81 -8.64 -6.54
N THR A 24 -12.07 -7.51 -5.95
CA THR A 24 -11.71 -6.25 -6.62
C THR A 24 -10.30 -5.89 -6.26
N PRO A 25 -9.35 -5.89 -7.21
CA PRO A 25 -8.01 -5.38 -6.96
C PRO A 25 -8.08 -3.97 -6.40
N ALA A 26 -7.26 -3.65 -5.39
CA ALA A 26 -7.23 -2.35 -4.76
C ALA A 26 -5.79 -1.88 -4.57
N PHE A 27 -5.52 -0.62 -4.89
CA PHE A 27 -4.29 0.07 -4.53
C PHE A 27 -4.70 1.42 -3.96
N GLN A 28 -4.54 1.59 -2.66
CA GLN A 28 -5.05 2.73 -1.93
C GLN A 28 -4.15 3.11 -0.75
N ALA A 29 -4.24 4.36 -0.30
CA ALA A 29 -3.52 4.87 0.86
C ALA A 29 -4.21 6.12 1.43
N LEU A 30 -3.72 6.62 2.56
CA LEU A 30 -3.98 7.97 3.05
C LEU A 30 -2.75 8.85 2.78
N VAL A 31 -2.96 10.01 2.19
CA VAL A 31 -1.91 11.00 1.97
C VAL A 31 -2.10 12.14 2.97
N ASN A 32 -1.02 12.47 3.70
CA ASN A 32 -1.02 13.49 4.76
C ASN A 32 -2.13 13.27 5.81
N GLY A 33 -2.36 11.99 6.15
CA GLY A 33 -3.19 11.54 7.27
C GLY A 33 -4.70 11.58 7.06
N SER A 34 -5.22 12.26 6.04
CA SER A 34 -6.66 12.43 5.87
C SER A 34 -7.16 12.39 4.42
N ASN A 35 -6.27 12.49 3.45
CA ASN A 35 -6.68 12.51 2.04
C ASN A 35 -6.66 11.08 1.50
N GLU A 36 -7.83 10.53 1.25
CA GLU A 36 -7.95 9.23 0.59
C GLU A 36 -7.36 9.30 -0.81
N TRP A 37 -6.43 8.40 -1.09
CA TRP A 37 -5.85 8.18 -2.39
C TRP A 37 -6.18 6.76 -2.85
N ILE A 38 -6.92 6.65 -3.92
CA ILE A 38 -7.30 5.37 -4.54
C ILE A 38 -6.84 5.42 -5.99
N ALA A 39 -6.02 4.46 -6.40
CA ALA A 39 -5.53 4.39 -7.77
C ALA A 39 -6.68 4.11 -8.74
N GLU A 40 -6.82 4.95 -9.75
CA GLU A 40 -7.70 4.73 -10.91
C GLU A 40 -7.04 3.80 -11.93
N ASN A 41 -5.71 3.87 -12.01
CA ASN A 41 -4.88 3.00 -12.84
C ASN A 41 -3.68 2.54 -12.03
N TYR A 42 -3.26 1.29 -12.23
CA TYR A 42 -2.07 0.73 -11.58
C TYR A 42 -1.37 -0.26 -12.49
N THR A 43 -0.07 -0.41 -12.28
CA THR A 43 0.78 -1.39 -12.95
C THR A 43 1.70 -2.07 -11.95
N VAL A 44 1.92 -3.36 -12.13
CA VAL A 44 2.93 -4.12 -11.38
C VAL A 44 3.75 -4.93 -12.38
N SER A 45 5.05 -4.84 -12.30
CA SER A 45 5.96 -5.66 -13.10
C SER A 45 7.10 -6.20 -12.25
N ILE A 46 7.57 -7.39 -12.59
CA ILE A 46 8.79 -7.97 -12.04
C ILE A 46 9.74 -8.21 -13.20
N GLN A 47 10.83 -7.44 -13.25
CA GLN A 47 11.84 -7.52 -14.28
C GLN A 47 13.24 -7.51 -13.65
N ASN A 48 14.14 -8.33 -14.15
CA ASN A 48 15.51 -8.40 -13.64
C ASN A 48 15.61 -8.59 -12.12
N ASN A 49 14.68 -9.38 -11.56
CA ASN A 49 14.56 -9.58 -10.11
C ASN A 49 14.19 -8.31 -9.29
N GLN A 50 13.56 -7.35 -9.93
CA GLN A 50 13.09 -6.11 -9.31
C GLN A 50 11.59 -5.95 -9.51
N LEU A 51 10.86 -5.69 -8.43
CA LEU A 51 9.44 -5.38 -8.42
C LEU A 51 9.25 -3.88 -8.55
N SER A 52 8.45 -3.47 -9.52
CA SER A 52 7.92 -2.11 -9.62
C SER A 52 6.40 -2.15 -9.49
N ILE A 53 5.86 -1.40 -8.56
CA ILE A 53 4.42 -1.16 -8.43
C ILE A 53 4.16 0.33 -8.56
N SER A 54 3.21 0.72 -9.39
CA SER A 54 2.83 2.11 -9.57
C SER A 54 1.32 2.23 -9.69
N GLY A 55 0.76 3.26 -9.08
CA GLY A 55 -0.65 3.61 -9.20
C GLY A 55 -0.82 5.11 -9.34
N ALA A 56 -1.86 5.53 -10.06
CA ALA A 56 -2.15 6.92 -10.35
C ALA A 56 -3.63 7.23 -10.20
N ASN A 57 -3.92 8.44 -9.73
CA ASN A 57 -5.22 9.08 -9.80
C ASN A 57 -5.04 10.58 -10.10
N GLN A 58 -6.13 11.36 -10.06
CA GLN A 58 -6.10 12.80 -10.36
C GLN A 58 -5.29 13.62 -9.35
N THR A 59 -5.01 13.10 -8.15
CA THR A 59 -4.31 13.82 -7.08
C THR A 59 -2.82 13.50 -7.01
N GLY A 60 -2.37 12.42 -7.66
CA GLY A 60 -0.95 12.08 -7.70
C GLY A 60 -0.68 10.62 -8.05
N VAL A 61 0.60 10.32 -8.11
CA VAL A 61 1.15 9.00 -8.44
C VAL A 61 1.94 8.46 -7.24
N ILE A 62 1.67 7.23 -6.85
CA ILE A 62 2.53 6.47 -5.92
C ILE A 62 3.28 5.42 -6.74
N SER A 63 4.60 5.36 -6.58
CA SER A 63 5.46 4.35 -7.18
C SER A 63 6.40 3.77 -6.14
N ILE A 64 6.57 2.45 -6.11
CA ILE A 64 7.45 1.75 -5.17
C ILE A 64 8.29 0.75 -5.96
N LEU A 65 9.57 0.70 -5.64
CA LEU A 65 10.55 -0.17 -6.26
C LEU A 65 11.26 -1.00 -5.20
N VAL A 66 11.30 -2.31 -5.40
CA VAL A 66 11.87 -3.26 -4.45
C VAL A 66 12.70 -4.31 -5.17
N ASP A 67 13.91 -4.54 -4.68
CA ASP A 67 14.80 -5.57 -5.19
C ASP A 67 14.48 -6.95 -4.58
N SER A 68 14.67 -8.00 -5.39
CA SER A 68 14.53 -9.40 -4.98
C SER A 68 13.19 -9.69 -4.30
N PRO A 69 12.05 -9.46 -4.99
CA PRO A 69 10.73 -9.54 -4.38
C PRO A 69 10.39 -10.97 -3.90
N GLN A 70 10.04 -11.08 -2.64
CA GLN A 70 9.52 -12.27 -1.98
C GLN A 70 8.54 -11.88 -0.89
N VAL A 71 7.86 -12.82 -0.28
CA VAL A 71 7.01 -12.56 0.88
C VAL A 71 7.89 -12.15 2.06
N ASP A 72 8.08 -10.83 2.23
CA ASP A 72 8.94 -10.21 3.25
C ASP A 72 8.58 -8.72 3.40
N GLN A 73 9.26 -8.04 4.33
CA GLN A 73 9.18 -6.60 4.52
C GLN A 73 10.49 -5.94 4.07
N TYR A 74 10.35 -4.87 3.28
CA TYR A 74 11.43 -4.07 2.72
C TYR A 74 11.42 -2.67 3.34
N ASN A 75 12.56 -2.24 3.86
CA ASN A 75 12.70 -0.89 4.38
C ASN A 75 12.90 0.11 3.23
N LEU A 76 12.26 1.26 3.35
CA LEU A 76 12.27 2.34 2.37
C LEU A 76 13.00 3.56 2.97
N TYR A 77 14.29 3.42 3.22
CA TYR A 77 15.14 4.47 3.78
C TYR A 77 16.01 5.11 2.70
N SER A 78 16.50 6.32 2.95
CA SER A 78 17.34 7.06 1.98
C SER A 78 18.65 6.35 1.62
N TRP A 79 19.08 5.39 2.42
CA TRP A 79 20.31 4.60 2.20
C TRP A 79 20.06 3.17 1.71
N THR A 80 18.83 2.82 1.32
CA THR A 80 18.49 1.52 0.73
C THR A 80 18.25 1.64 -0.76
N ASP A 81 18.40 0.53 -1.50
CA ASP A 81 18.08 0.46 -2.93
C ASP A 81 16.57 0.39 -3.17
N ASN A 82 15.80 -0.03 -2.14
CA ASN A 82 14.35 -0.01 -2.16
C ASN A 82 13.86 1.40 -1.85
N PHE A 83 12.92 1.92 -2.65
CA PHE A 83 12.41 3.26 -2.45
C PHE A 83 10.95 3.42 -2.87
N ALA A 84 10.32 4.46 -2.33
CA ALA A 84 9.00 4.91 -2.73
C ALA A 84 9.05 6.37 -3.19
N VAL A 85 8.15 6.69 -4.10
CA VAL A 85 7.93 8.03 -4.64
C VAL A 85 6.45 8.35 -4.57
N PHE A 86 6.13 9.57 -4.10
CA PHE A 86 4.85 10.21 -4.33
C PHE A 86 5.09 11.43 -5.22
N GLN A 87 4.28 11.59 -6.24
CA GLN A 87 4.35 12.72 -7.14
C GLN A 87 2.97 13.35 -7.34
N ASP A 88 2.85 14.61 -6.95
CA ASP A 88 1.76 15.49 -7.31
C ASP A 88 2.32 16.66 -8.16
N THR A 89 2.27 17.89 -7.69
CA THR A 89 2.97 19.04 -8.29
C THR A 89 4.47 19.04 -8.00
N LEU A 90 4.88 18.33 -6.93
CA LEU A 90 6.27 18.09 -6.55
C LEU A 90 6.52 16.58 -6.54
N GLN A 91 7.79 16.20 -6.61
CA GLN A 91 8.22 14.82 -6.42
C GLN A 91 8.83 14.67 -5.03
N TYR A 92 8.32 13.69 -4.27
CA TYR A 92 8.82 13.27 -2.97
C TYR A 92 9.37 11.85 -3.09
N SER A 93 10.53 11.59 -2.53
CA SER A 93 11.17 10.28 -2.56
C SER A 93 11.73 9.91 -1.20
N THR A 94 11.64 8.65 -0.83
CA THR A 94 12.33 8.13 0.35
C THR A 94 13.85 8.11 0.20
N GLN A 95 14.38 8.36 -1.00
CA GLN A 95 15.81 8.56 -1.24
C GLN A 95 16.30 9.97 -0.83
N ASN A 96 15.39 10.89 -0.54
CA ASN A 96 15.71 12.23 -0.07
C ASN A 96 15.45 12.32 1.43
N ASP A 97 16.29 13.07 2.13
CA ASP A 97 16.11 13.41 3.55
C ASP A 97 15.74 14.87 3.72
N GLY A 98 15.12 15.21 4.85
CA GLY A 98 14.78 16.57 5.19
C GLY A 98 16.01 17.40 5.58
N VAL A 99 15.94 18.69 5.31
CA VAL A 99 16.98 19.66 5.69
C VAL A 99 16.61 20.36 7.00
N GLY A 100 17.60 20.59 7.87
CA GLY A 100 17.41 21.28 9.14
C GLY A 100 18.61 21.16 10.06
N SER A 101 18.53 21.80 11.24
CA SER A 101 19.53 21.66 12.30
C SER A 101 19.51 20.28 12.99
N VAL A 102 18.45 19.52 12.78
CA VAL A 102 18.29 18.10 13.14
C VAL A 102 18.04 17.35 11.83
N ALA A 103 18.72 16.23 11.63
CA ALA A 103 18.51 15.39 10.47
C ALA A 103 17.10 14.77 10.54
N TYR A 104 16.26 15.10 9.58
CA TYR A 104 14.98 14.45 9.36
C TYR A 104 15.17 13.42 8.26
N LEU A 105 15.15 12.15 8.63
CA LEU A 105 15.35 11.04 7.70
C LEU A 105 14.00 10.62 7.11
N SER A 106 14.02 10.27 5.86
CA SER A 106 12.90 9.53 5.25
C SER A 106 12.83 8.13 5.86
N ASP A 107 11.64 7.58 5.91
CA ASP A 107 11.39 6.30 6.56
C ASP A 107 10.18 5.63 5.92
N GLY A 108 10.09 4.32 6.02
CA GLY A 108 8.95 3.57 5.57
C GLY A 108 9.24 2.10 5.39
N PHE A 109 8.19 1.38 5.02
CA PHE A 109 8.30 -0.01 4.61
C PHE A 109 7.32 -0.34 3.47
N PHE A 110 7.66 -1.35 2.72
CA PHE A 110 6.80 -2.07 1.79
C PHE A 110 6.80 -3.54 2.19
N GLN A 111 5.64 -4.13 2.45
CA GLN A 111 5.51 -5.51 2.85
C GLN A 111 4.71 -6.30 1.82
N ILE A 112 5.34 -7.33 1.25
CA ILE A 112 4.66 -8.32 0.44
C ILE A 112 4.12 -9.40 1.39
N GLN A 113 2.80 -9.55 1.45
CA GLN A 113 2.13 -10.56 2.27
C GLN A 113 1.81 -11.82 1.48
N GLU A 114 1.55 -11.68 0.18
CA GLU A 114 1.20 -12.78 -0.69
C GLU A 114 1.67 -12.53 -2.12
N ILE A 115 2.26 -13.55 -2.74
CA ILE A 115 2.46 -13.65 -4.19
C ILE A 115 1.70 -14.90 -4.64
N ASP A 116 0.56 -14.70 -5.30
CA ASP A 116 -0.26 -15.78 -5.82
C ASP A 116 0.16 -16.11 -7.27
N ASN A 117 0.99 -17.14 -7.41
CA ASN A 117 1.51 -17.57 -8.70
C ASN A 117 0.44 -18.22 -9.59
N LEU A 118 -0.69 -18.68 -9.02
CA LEU A 118 -1.78 -19.29 -9.80
C LEU A 118 -2.61 -18.22 -10.50
N ASN A 119 -2.88 -17.12 -9.81
CA ASN A 119 -3.66 -16.01 -10.33
C ASN A 119 -2.77 -14.85 -10.82
N ASN A 120 -1.46 -14.99 -10.69
CA ASN A 120 -0.46 -13.98 -11.04
C ASN A 120 -0.77 -12.62 -10.39
N THR A 121 -0.99 -12.62 -9.08
CA THR A 121 -1.32 -11.41 -8.31
C THR A 121 -0.43 -11.25 -7.09
N ILE A 122 -0.35 -9.99 -6.61
CA ILE A 122 0.39 -9.63 -5.41
C ILE A 122 -0.49 -8.85 -4.44
N SER A 123 -0.27 -9.07 -3.15
CA SER A 123 -0.97 -8.38 -2.07
C SER A 123 -0.02 -8.00 -0.94
N GLY A 124 -0.32 -6.89 -0.27
CA GLY A 124 0.46 -6.42 0.87
C GLY A 124 0.07 -5.03 1.33
N ASN A 125 0.96 -4.41 2.08
CA ASN A 125 0.76 -3.08 2.63
C ASN A 125 2.06 -2.26 2.60
N PHE A 126 1.93 -0.95 2.80
CA PHE A 126 3.05 -0.04 2.81
C PHE A 126 2.74 1.24 3.58
N HIS A 127 3.78 1.89 4.04
CA HIS A 127 3.75 3.28 4.44
C HIS A 127 5.11 3.92 4.18
N PHE A 128 5.15 5.24 3.99
CA PHE A 128 6.40 5.97 3.94
C PHE A 128 6.23 7.47 4.22
N ASP A 129 7.29 8.05 4.77
CA ASP A 129 7.54 9.47 4.87
C ASP A 129 8.66 9.83 3.90
N ALA A 130 8.42 10.78 3.03
CA ALA A 130 9.33 11.14 1.95
C ALA A 130 9.51 12.66 1.85
N TYR A 131 10.65 13.08 1.33
CA TYR A 131 11.00 14.48 1.14
C TYR A 131 11.17 14.80 -0.34
N ASN A 132 10.89 16.06 -0.69
CA ASN A 132 11.22 16.57 -2.02
C ASN A 132 12.73 16.72 -2.22
N GLY A 133 13.19 16.98 -3.43
CA GLY A 133 14.62 17.07 -3.74
C GLY A 133 15.39 18.18 -3.01
N THR A 134 14.69 19.21 -2.46
CA THR A 134 15.32 20.23 -1.61
C THR A 134 15.30 19.87 -0.12
N GLY A 135 14.54 18.84 0.28
CA GLY A 135 14.36 18.45 1.68
C GLY A 135 13.48 19.40 2.51
N GLU A 136 12.86 20.41 1.87
CA GLU A 136 12.07 21.41 2.59
C GLU A 136 10.61 21.02 2.78
N TYR A 137 10.09 20.16 1.89
CA TYR A 137 8.71 19.68 1.92
C TYR A 137 8.69 18.17 2.10
N THR A 138 7.71 17.70 2.86
CA THR A 138 7.50 16.28 3.15
C THR A 138 6.10 15.84 2.77
N VAL A 139 5.95 14.56 2.51
CA VAL A 139 4.66 13.87 2.39
C VAL A 139 4.66 12.64 3.30
N ASN A 140 3.54 12.40 3.97
CA ASN A 140 3.24 11.16 4.67
C ASN A 140 2.26 10.35 3.84
N VAL A 141 2.61 9.11 3.54
CA VAL A 141 1.72 8.12 2.92
C VAL A 141 1.54 6.98 3.91
N SER A 142 0.32 6.82 4.40
CA SER A 142 -0.02 5.87 5.46
C SER A 142 -1.19 4.98 5.06
N GLU A 143 -1.41 3.90 5.83
CA GLU A 143 -2.47 2.91 5.60
C GLU A 143 -2.51 2.38 4.15
N GLY A 144 -1.34 2.32 3.53
CA GLY A 144 -1.19 1.84 2.16
C GLY A 144 -1.51 0.36 2.04
N ILE A 145 -2.37 0.01 1.10
CA ILE A 145 -2.77 -1.37 0.80
C ILE A 145 -2.70 -1.59 -0.70
N PHE A 146 -2.11 -2.70 -1.10
CA PHE A 146 -2.26 -3.27 -2.44
C PHE A 146 -2.81 -4.69 -2.30
N TYR A 147 -3.91 -4.98 -2.99
CA TYR A 147 -4.64 -6.22 -2.82
C TYR A 147 -4.96 -6.87 -4.16
N LYS A 148 -4.47 -8.09 -4.36
CA LYS A 148 -4.67 -8.91 -5.57
C LYS A 148 -4.44 -8.14 -6.87
N ILE A 149 -3.40 -7.31 -6.89
CA ILE A 149 -3.04 -6.56 -8.08
C ILE A 149 -2.36 -7.51 -9.06
N PRO A 150 -2.83 -7.56 -10.33
CA PRO A 150 -2.20 -8.40 -11.36
C PRO A 150 -0.75 -7.99 -11.60
N ILE A 151 0.16 -8.96 -11.63
CA ILE A 151 1.53 -8.77 -12.06
C ILE A 151 1.53 -8.89 -13.59
N ASN A 152 1.92 -7.82 -14.27
CA ASN A 152 2.05 -7.84 -15.71
C ASN A 152 3.30 -8.64 -16.09
N SER A 153 3.12 -9.81 -16.69
CA SER A 153 4.18 -10.47 -17.42
C SER A 153 4.28 -9.75 -18.77
N GLU A 154 5.37 -9.02 -19.03
CA GLU A 154 5.66 -8.69 -20.40
C GLU A 154 5.91 -10.01 -21.14
N ASP A 155 5.10 -10.30 -22.14
CA ASP A 155 5.36 -11.38 -23.08
C ASP A 155 6.75 -11.10 -23.67
N GLN A 156 7.70 -12.00 -23.42
CA GLN A 156 8.99 -11.97 -24.06
C GLN A 156 8.75 -12.39 -25.52
N ASP A 157 8.56 -11.41 -26.39
CA ASP A 157 8.65 -11.60 -27.84
C ASP A 157 10.09 -11.87 -28.27
#